data_f1bd3a8ff861ad2ab6fbfc73b36c899d
#
_entry.id   f1bd3a8ff861ad2ab6fbfc73b36c899d
#
_cell.length_a   1.000
_cell.length_b   1.000
_cell.length_c   1.000
_cell.angle_alpha   90.00
_cell.angle_beta   90.00
_cell.angle_gamma   90.00
#
_symmetry.space_group_name_H-M   'P 1'
#
loop_
_entity.id
_entity.type
_entity.pdbx_description
1 polymer ?
#
loop_
_entity_poly.entity_id
_entity_poly.type
_entity_poly.pdbx_seq_one_letter_code
_entity_poly.pdbx_strand_id
1 'polypeptide(L)'
;MLLRLNDDVRVVMEATGIYHLPVLCYLQEKGLFVAVVNPFEMKKYRCQGLRRVKTDKQDAITISNYGIDHWYRLKEYELEESIYAELKLLGRQYRHYMRMRVESVLELTHLLDYTMPGIKTLLKGWNETNGKDKLGDFVEEYWHYDNITKKSEEQFIESYLKWAKEKGYHQSQDKAAKIYMLAKEGIPTVSSDTPSTKMLVQEAVRVLREIDNT
;
A
#
# COMPACT_ATOMS: atom_id res chain seq x y z
N MET A 1 -39.14 20.06 2.03
CA MET A 1 -39.77 20.06 3.36
C MET A 1 -39.00 20.99 4.31
N LEU A 2 -37.71 20.83 4.54
CA LEU A 2 -36.92 21.68 5.46
C LEU A 2 -37.00 23.20 5.13
N LEU A 3 -36.87 23.58 3.87
CA LEU A 3 -36.94 24.97 3.40
C LEU A 3 -38.32 25.65 3.58
N ARG A 4 -39.36 24.91 4.01
CA ARG A 4 -40.69 25.44 4.29
C ARG A 4 -40.91 25.73 5.78
N LEU A 5 -39.95 25.36 6.61
CA LEU A 5 -39.97 25.68 8.03
C LEU A 5 -39.55 27.16 8.17
N ASN A 6 -40.40 27.94 8.78
CA ASN A 6 -40.17 29.39 8.99
C ASN A 6 -39.36 29.60 10.28
N ASP A 7 -38.22 28.87 10.39
CA ASP A 7 -37.43 28.82 11.62
C ASP A 7 -35.94 28.57 11.27
N ASP A 8 -35.01 28.74 12.24
CA ASP A 8 -33.61 28.44 12.10
C ASP A 8 -33.41 26.91 12.00
N VAL A 9 -33.13 26.41 10.79
CA VAL A 9 -32.96 25.00 10.52
C VAL A 9 -31.50 24.68 10.34
N ARG A 10 -30.94 23.80 11.16
CA ARG A 10 -29.57 23.29 11.06
C ARG A 10 -29.58 21.80 10.77
N VAL A 11 -28.85 21.41 9.78
CA VAL A 11 -28.59 19.99 9.45
C VAL A 11 -27.29 19.56 10.09
N VAL A 12 -27.34 18.47 10.86
CA VAL A 12 -26.17 17.89 11.50
C VAL A 12 -25.93 16.50 10.92
N MET A 13 -24.71 16.20 10.51
CA MET A 13 -24.33 14.89 10.00
C MET A 13 -22.98 14.45 10.56
N GLU A 14 -22.77 13.14 10.64
CA GLU A 14 -21.50 12.56 11.02
C GLU A 14 -20.61 12.41 9.77
N ALA A 15 -19.32 12.75 9.86
CA ALA A 15 -18.37 12.55 8.78
C ALA A 15 -18.16 11.05 8.51
N THR A 16 -18.71 10.53 7.43
CA THR A 16 -18.61 9.13 7.05
C THR A 16 -17.82 9.01 5.74
N GLY A 17 -16.48 9.00 5.86
CA GLY A 17 -15.61 8.96 4.70
C GLY A 17 -15.90 10.11 3.72
N ILE A 18 -16.20 9.78 2.46
CA ILE A 18 -16.59 10.75 1.41
C ILE A 18 -18.11 10.82 1.19
N TYR A 19 -18.89 9.92 1.80
CA TYR A 19 -20.30 9.74 1.47
C TYR A 19 -21.21 10.89 1.95
N HIS A 20 -20.78 11.67 2.94
CA HIS A 20 -21.52 12.83 3.40
C HIS A 20 -21.35 14.04 2.44
N LEU A 21 -20.27 14.13 1.67
CA LEU A 21 -19.95 15.30 0.84
C LEU A 21 -21.02 15.63 -0.22
N PRO A 22 -21.55 14.68 -1.02
CA PRO A 22 -22.59 15.02 -2.00
C PRO A 22 -23.86 15.59 -1.37
N VAL A 23 -24.25 15.04 -0.21
CA VAL A 23 -25.45 15.52 0.52
C VAL A 23 -25.17 16.89 1.12
N LEU A 24 -24.00 17.11 1.70
CA LEU A 24 -23.53 18.38 2.22
C LEU A 24 -23.60 19.47 1.14
N CYS A 25 -22.94 19.26 -0.01
CA CYS A 25 -22.92 20.23 -1.12
C CYS A 25 -24.35 20.57 -1.57
N TYR A 26 -25.19 19.57 -1.78
CA TYR A 26 -26.57 19.78 -2.17
C TYR A 26 -27.36 20.63 -1.16
N LEU A 27 -27.20 20.38 0.14
CA LEU A 27 -27.90 21.12 1.18
C LEU A 27 -27.40 22.55 1.30
N GLN A 28 -26.10 22.79 1.20
CA GLN A 28 -25.50 24.13 1.21
C GLN A 28 -25.91 24.95 -0.04
N GLU A 29 -25.98 24.33 -1.23
CA GLU A 29 -26.52 24.96 -2.45
C GLU A 29 -27.97 25.43 -2.27
N LYS A 30 -28.75 24.79 -1.38
CA LYS A 30 -30.10 25.19 -1.01
C LYS A 30 -30.13 26.22 0.10
N GLY A 31 -29.01 26.74 0.55
CA GLY A 31 -28.90 27.76 1.59
C GLY A 31 -29.17 27.21 3.02
N LEU A 32 -29.02 25.90 3.23
CA LEU A 32 -29.17 25.31 4.55
C LEU A 32 -27.83 25.33 5.30
N PHE A 33 -27.89 25.68 6.59
CA PHE A 33 -26.77 25.52 7.50
C PHE A 33 -26.48 24.02 7.71
N VAL A 34 -25.27 23.57 7.41
CA VAL A 34 -24.87 22.17 7.57
C VAL A 34 -23.63 22.07 8.44
N ALA A 35 -23.74 21.36 9.56
CA ALA A 35 -22.61 21.03 10.43
C ALA A 35 -22.22 19.56 10.26
N VAL A 36 -20.91 19.31 10.09
CA VAL A 36 -20.35 17.96 10.02
C VAL A 36 -19.57 17.68 11.28
N VAL A 37 -19.97 16.63 12.01
CA VAL A 37 -19.38 16.27 13.30
C VAL A 37 -18.37 15.12 13.11
N ASN A 38 -17.28 15.21 13.83
CA ASN A 38 -16.26 14.17 13.83
C ASN A 38 -16.79 12.87 14.44
N PRO A 39 -16.60 11.70 13.81
CA PRO A 39 -17.04 10.41 14.36
C PRO A 39 -16.51 10.11 15.77
N PHE A 40 -15.34 10.63 16.11
CA PHE A 40 -14.79 10.48 17.45
C PHE A 40 -15.60 11.26 18.51
N GLU A 41 -16.07 12.45 18.19
CA GLU A 41 -16.97 13.22 19.07
C GLU A 41 -18.31 12.54 19.22
N MET A 42 -18.88 12.05 18.12
CA MET A 42 -20.12 11.27 18.16
C MET A 42 -19.97 10.00 18.98
N LYS A 43 -18.82 9.30 18.90
CA LYS A 43 -18.53 8.14 19.74
C LYS A 43 -18.49 8.50 21.22
N LYS A 44 -17.84 9.61 21.60
CA LYS A 44 -17.81 10.09 22.98
C LYS A 44 -19.22 10.43 23.49
N TYR A 45 -20.00 11.09 22.68
CA TYR A 45 -21.39 11.45 23.02
C TYR A 45 -22.26 10.21 23.24
N ARG A 46 -22.15 9.21 22.37
CA ARG A 46 -22.84 7.90 22.51
C ARG A 46 -22.46 7.14 23.77
N CYS A 47 -21.19 7.21 24.20
CA CYS A 47 -20.70 6.49 25.37
C CYS A 47 -21.26 7.05 26.71
N GLN A 48 -21.88 8.22 26.72
CA GLN A 48 -22.52 8.79 27.91
C GLN A 48 -23.92 8.18 28.22
N GLY A 49 -24.45 7.34 27.30
CA GLY A 49 -25.75 6.67 27.47
C GLY A 49 -25.63 5.15 27.64
N LEU A 50 -26.72 4.53 28.16
CA LEU A 50 -26.87 3.08 28.24
C LEU A 50 -26.68 2.42 26.84
N ARG A 51 -25.99 1.26 26.75
CA ARG A 51 -25.80 0.50 25.52
C ARG A 51 -27.17 0.23 24.83
N ARG A 52 -27.40 0.86 23.68
CA ARG A 52 -28.58 0.64 22.84
C ARG A 52 -28.19 -0.16 21.60
N VAL A 53 -29.16 -0.89 21.06
CA VAL A 53 -29.01 -1.60 19.78
C VAL A 53 -28.64 -0.61 18.69
N LYS A 54 -27.61 -0.90 17.93
CA LYS A 54 -27.14 -0.05 16.82
C LYS A 54 -28.09 -0.22 15.63
N THR A 55 -28.85 0.84 15.33
CA THR A 55 -29.70 0.95 14.13
C THR A 55 -29.52 2.34 13.53
N ASP A 56 -29.72 2.48 12.22
CA ASP A 56 -29.62 3.76 11.52
C ASP A 56 -30.58 4.82 12.10
N LYS A 57 -31.76 4.39 12.49
CA LYS A 57 -32.76 5.25 13.15
C LYS A 57 -32.23 5.77 14.49
N GLN A 58 -31.62 4.92 15.29
CA GLN A 58 -31.05 5.31 16.58
C GLN A 58 -29.84 6.22 16.41
N ASP A 59 -29.02 5.97 15.38
CA ASP A 59 -27.88 6.82 15.04
C ASP A 59 -28.36 8.21 14.61
N ALA A 60 -29.40 8.32 13.77
CA ALA A 60 -30.00 9.60 13.39
C ALA A 60 -30.55 10.39 14.58
N ILE A 61 -31.26 9.73 15.51
CA ILE A 61 -31.74 10.34 16.74
C ILE A 61 -30.57 10.86 17.60
N THR A 62 -29.52 10.09 17.71
CA THR A 62 -28.33 10.47 18.49
C THR A 62 -27.62 11.69 17.89
N ILE A 63 -27.48 11.75 16.55
CA ILE A 63 -26.92 12.90 15.85
C ILE A 63 -27.81 14.14 16.04
N SER A 64 -29.12 13.98 15.98
CA SER A 64 -30.09 15.07 16.22
C SER A 64 -29.98 15.61 17.65
N ASN A 65 -29.92 14.73 18.65
CA ASN A 65 -29.77 15.14 20.05
C ASN A 65 -28.44 15.87 20.28
N TYR A 66 -27.33 15.36 19.68
CA TYR A 66 -26.06 16.06 19.71
C TYR A 66 -26.20 17.49 19.14
N GLY A 67 -26.87 17.63 18.02
CA GLY A 67 -27.11 18.93 17.40
C GLY A 67 -27.90 19.89 18.33
N ILE A 68 -28.90 19.40 19.04
CA ILE A 68 -29.68 20.17 20.00
C ILE A 68 -28.82 20.58 21.19
N ASP A 69 -28.13 19.65 21.82
CA ASP A 69 -27.28 19.87 23.00
C ASP A 69 -26.12 20.83 22.72
N HIS A 70 -25.66 20.88 21.49
CA HIS A 70 -24.50 21.71 21.07
C HIS A 70 -24.90 22.85 20.13
N TRP A 71 -26.18 23.23 20.05
CA TRP A 71 -26.74 24.18 19.08
C TRP A 71 -25.88 25.43 18.87
N TYR A 72 -25.48 26.08 19.94
CA TYR A 72 -24.69 27.32 19.88
C TYR A 72 -23.21 27.09 19.59
N ARG A 73 -22.72 25.84 19.57
CA ARG A 73 -21.34 25.47 19.26
C ARG A 73 -21.17 24.89 17.85
N LEU A 74 -22.29 24.58 17.20
CA LEU A 74 -22.24 24.08 15.82
C LEU A 74 -21.61 25.14 14.93
N LYS A 75 -20.67 24.72 14.12
CA LYS A 75 -20.07 25.54 13.06
C LYS A 75 -20.53 25.00 11.72
N GLU A 76 -20.86 25.92 10.82
CA GLU A 76 -21.12 25.55 9.44
C GLU A 76 -19.86 24.91 8.85
N TYR A 77 -20.06 23.84 8.09
CA TYR A 77 -18.95 23.17 7.45
C TYR A 77 -18.48 23.99 6.25
N GLU A 78 -17.21 24.38 6.29
CA GLU A 78 -16.55 25.02 5.17
C GLU A 78 -15.98 23.95 4.24
N LEU A 79 -16.41 23.97 2.98
CA LEU A 79 -15.81 23.10 1.95
C LEU A 79 -14.35 23.48 1.77
N GLU A 80 -13.49 22.48 1.83
CA GLU A 80 -12.07 22.70 1.53
C GLU A 80 -11.91 23.20 0.10
N GLU A 81 -10.95 24.11 -0.09
CA GLU A 81 -10.55 24.53 -1.43
C GLU A 81 -10.19 23.30 -2.29
N SER A 82 -10.62 23.30 -3.53
CA SER A 82 -10.46 22.16 -4.45
C SER A 82 -9.03 21.63 -4.52
N ILE A 83 -8.04 22.52 -4.43
CA ILE A 83 -6.62 22.17 -4.47
C ILE A 83 -6.18 21.30 -3.27
N TYR A 84 -6.68 21.60 -2.05
CA TYR A 84 -6.38 20.80 -0.87
C TYR A 84 -7.07 19.44 -0.91
N ALA A 85 -8.30 19.39 -1.44
CA ALA A 85 -9.02 18.14 -1.64
C ALA A 85 -8.27 17.23 -2.64
N GLU A 86 -7.78 17.80 -3.74
CA GLU A 86 -6.98 17.09 -4.75
C GLU A 86 -5.65 16.58 -4.17
N LEU A 87 -4.92 17.42 -3.45
CA LEU A 87 -3.66 17.03 -2.79
C LEU A 87 -3.88 15.89 -1.77
N LYS A 88 -5.01 15.91 -1.04
CA LYS A 88 -5.37 14.80 -0.13
C LYS A 88 -5.63 13.50 -0.89
N LEU A 89 -6.29 13.56 -2.06
CA LEU A 89 -6.52 12.38 -2.90
C LEU A 89 -5.19 11.83 -3.43
N LEU A 90 -4.33 12.68 -3.99
CA LEU A 90 -3.00 12.30 -4.46
C LEU A 90 -2.16 11.69 -3.33
N GLY A 91 -2.15 12.30 -2.15
CA GLY A 91 -1.44 11.77 -0.99
C GLY A 91 -1.99 10.44 -0.48
N ARG A 92 -3.30 10.16 -0.61
CA ARG A 92 -3.88 8.86 -0.31
C ARG A 92 -3.47 7.81 -1.33
N GLN A 93 -3.48 8.16 -2.61
CA GLN A 93 -3.08 7.29 -3.71
C GLN A 93 -1.60 6.92 -3.59
N TYR A 94 -0.73 7.91 -3.39
CA TYR A 94 0.70 7.68 -3.15
C TYR A 94 0.94 6.70 -1.99
N ARG A 95 0.30 6.92 -0.83
CA ARG A 95 0.44 6.01 0.31
C ARG A 95 -0.10 4.61 0.03
N HIS A 96 -1.09 4.48 -0.83
CA HIS A 96 -1.60 3.17 -1.26
C HIS A 96 -0.55 2.42 -2.07
N TYR A 97 0.04 3.04 -3.09
CA TYR A 97 1.10 2.42 -3.90
C TYR A 97 2.36 2.11 -3.09
N MET A 98 2.78 3.02 -2.20
CA MET A 98 3.92 2.75 -1.31
C MET A 98 3.69 1.55 -0.39
N ARG A 99 2.47 1.33 0.07
CA ARG A 99 2.11 0.15 0.86
C ARG A 99 2.17 -1.12 0.03
N MET A 100 1.58 -1.12 -1.16
CA MET A 100 1.66 -2.24 -2.10
C MET A 100 3.12 -2.59 -2.43
N ARG A 101 3.95 -1.57 -2.66
CA ARG A 101 5.38 -1.74 -2.90
C ARG A 101 6.09 -2.45 -1.74
N VAL A 102 5.87 -2.00 -0.52
CA VAL A 102 6.47 -2.63 0.68
C VAL A 102 6.03 -4.08 0.81
N GLU A 103 4.74 -4.36 0.65
CA GLU A 103 4.18 -5.72 0.69
C GLU A 103 4.79 -6.62 -0.39
N SER A 104 4.95 -6.12 -1.63
CA SER A 104 5.57 -6.87 -2.73
C SER A 104 7.06 -7.13 -2.51
N VAL A 105 7.80 -6.19 -1.93
CA VAL A 105 9.21 -6.40 -1.55
C VAL A 105 9.34 -7.46 -0.45
N LEU A 106 8.43 -7.47 0.52
CA LEU A 106 8.40 -8.48 1.57
C LEU A 106 8.08 -9.86 1.00
N GLU A 107 7.09 -9.95 0.11
CA GLU A 107 6.71 -11.21 -0.55
C GLU A 107 7.87 -11.78 -1.38
N LEU A 108 8.52 -10.97 -2.22
CA LEU A 108 9.71 -11.40 -2.94
C LEU A 108 10.81 -11.85 -1.97
N THR A 109 10.99 -11.16 -0.84
CA THR A 109 11.98 -11.55 0.16
C THR A 109 11.68 -12.93 0.74
N HIS A 110 10.43 -13.20 1.12
CA HIS A 110 10.01 -14.50 1.63
C HIS A 110 10.24 -15.61 0.60
N LEU A 111 9.89 -15.38 -0.67
CA LEU A 111 10.16 -16.36 -1.74
C LEU A 111 11.64 -16.63 -1.92
N LEU A 112 12.50 -15.59 -1.81
CA LEU A 112 13.95 -15.76 -1.89
C LEU A 112 14.53 -16.48 -0.67
N ASP A 113 13.94 -16.32 0.51
CA ASP A 113 14.35 -17.09 1.68
C ASP A 113 14.08 -18.60 1.52
N TYR A 114 13.05 -18.98 0.72
CA TYR A 114 12.79 -20.37 0.36
C TYR A 114 13.67 -20.90 -0.77
N THR A 115 14.07 -20.07 -1.72
CA THR A 115 14.73 -20.51 -2.97
C THR A 115 16.23 -20.16 -3.03
N MET A 116 16.61 -19.02 -2.45
CA MET A 116 17.95 -18.43 -2.50
C MET A 116 18.28 -17.71 -1.18
N PRO A 117 18.25 -18.40 -0.02
CA PRO A 117 18.45 -17.78 1.28
C PRO A 117 19.74 -16.96 1.35
N GLY A 118 19.64 -15.72 1.82
CA GLY A 118 20.78 -14.81 1.99
C GLY A 118 21.22 -14.06 0.73
N ILE A 119 20.68 -14.29 -0.45
CA ILE A 119 21.08 -13.63 -1.71
C ILE A 119 21.03 -12.10 -1.64
N LYS A 120 20.09 -11.56 -0.88
CA LYS A 120 19.92 -10.11 -0.66
C LYS A 120 21.13 -9.45 0.03
N THR A 121 21.96 -10.21 0.72
CA THR A 121 23.19 -9.67 1.33
C THR A 121 24.24 -9.32 0.28
N LEU A 122 24.23 -10.01 -0.85
CA LEU A 122 25.19 -9.84 -1.94
C LEU A 122 24.63 -8.97 -3.08
N LEU A 123 23.34 -9.03 -3.34
CA LEU A 123 22.68 -8.29 -4.41
C LEU A 123 21.64 -7.31 -3.82
N LYS A 124 21.76 -6.05 -4.23
CA LYS A 124 20.77 -5.01 -3.87
C LYS A 124 19.69 -4.96 -4.95
N GLY A 125 18.47 -4.65 -4.54
CA GLY A 125 17.33 -4.39 -5.41
C GLY A 125 17.46 -3.07 -6.16
N TRP A 126 16.32 -2.40 -6.35
CA TRP A 126 16.23 -1.14 -7.11
C TRP A 126 17.24 -0.09 -6.64
N ASN A 127 17.92 0.50 -7.60
CA ASN A 127 18.86 1.60 -7.38
C ASN A 127 18.34 2.86 -8.08
N GLU A 128 17.92 3.84 -7.29
CA GLU A 128 17.38 5.11 -7.76
C GLU A 128 18.35 5.89 -8.65
N THR A 129 19.67 5.76 -8.42
CA THR A 129 20.68 6.52 -9.16
C THR A 129 20.78 6.12 -10.63
N ASN A 130 20.57 4.84 -10.93
CA ASN A 130 20.73 4.31 -12.30
C ASN A 130 19.48 3.59 -12.84
N GLY A 131 18.38 3.58 -12.08
CA GLY A 131 17.12 2.96 -12.48
C GLY A 131 17.23 1.46 -12.73
N LYS A 132 18.15 0.74 -12.07
CA LYS A 132 18.39 -0.69 -12.26
C LYS A 132 18.08 -1.51 -11.02
N ASP A 133 17.45 -2.65 -11.21
CA ASP A 133 17.17 -3.65 -10.18
C ASP A 133 18.00 -4.91 -10.41
N LYS A 134 19.23 -4.90 -9.87
CA LYS A 134 20.17 -6.02 -10.04
C LYS A 134 19.69 -7.30 -9.38
N LEU A 135 19.02 -7.21 -8.24
CA LEU A 135 18.48 -8.39 -7.55
C LEU A 135 17.33 -8.99 -8.37
N GLY A 136 16.38 -8.18 -8.80
CA GLY A 136 15.23 -8.63 -9.60
C GLY A 136 15.69 -9.28 -10.91
N ASP A 137 16.60 -8.63 -11.66
CA ASP A 137 17.16 -9.21 -12.88
C ASP A 137 17.91 -10.54 -12.65
N PHE A 138 18.62 -10.63 -11.51
CA PHE A 138 19.35 -11.83 -11.18
C PHE A 138 18.42 -12.99 -10.81
N VAL A 139 17.43 -12.76 -9.97
CA VAL A 139 16.52 -13.81 -9.53
C VAL A 139 15.52 -14.22 -10.61
N GLU A 140 15.22 -13.34 -11.56
CA GLU A 140 14.44 -13.68 -12.75
C GLU A 140 15.17 -14.71 -13.63
N GLU A 141 16.51 -14.60 -13.76
CA GLU A 141 17.36 -15.52 -14.52
C GLU A 141 17.64 -16.81 -13.74
N TYR A 142 18.12 -16.68 -12.52
CA TYR A 142 18.60 -17.81 -11.74
C TYR A 142 17.60 -18.40 -10.75
N TRP A 143 16.55 -17.75 -10.41
CA TRP A 143 15.37 -18.04 -9.54
C TRP A 143 15.51 -19.13 -8.44
N HIS A 144 16.58 -19.95 -8.42
CA HIS A 144 16.88 -20.97 -7.41
C HIS A 144 18.36 -21.29 -7.37
N TYR A 145 18.91 -21.65 -6.20
CA TYR A 145 20.33 -22.00 -6.06
C TYR A 145 20.76 -23.23 -6.88
N ASP A 146 19.87 -24.19 -7.11
CA ASP A 146 20.18 -25.35 -7.97
C ASP A 146 20.57 -24.93 -9.39
N ASN A 147 20.03 -23.83 -9.91
CA ASN A 147 20.40 -23.33 -11.24
C ASN A 147 21.83 -22.75 -11.28
N ILE A 148 22.38 -22.46 -10.10
CA ILE A 148 23.74 -22.00 -9.91
C ILE A 148 24.66 -23.22 -9.69
N THR A 149 24.30 -24.10 -8.76
CA THR A 149 25.12 -25.23 -8.32
C THR A 149 25.15 -26.40 -9.29
N LYS A 150 24.22 -26.49 -10.26
CA LYS A 150 24.28 -27.41 -11.41
C LYS A 150 25.47 -27.15 -12.32
N LYS A 151 26.07 -25.95 -12.27
CA LYS A 151 27.27 -25.57 -12.99
C LYS A 151 28.51 -25.70 -12.09
N SER A 152 29.69 -25.86 -12.67
CA SER A 152 30.94 -25.68 -11.90
C SER A 152 31.09 -24.19 -11.53
N GLU A 153 31.92 -23.91 -10.53
CA GLU A 153 32.20 -22.53 -10.12
C GLU A 153 32.70 -21.68 -11.30
N GLU A 154 33.62 -22.19 -12.08
CA GLU A 154 34.20 -21.51 -13.25
C GLU A 154 33.11 -21.22 -14.31
N GLN A 155 32.28 -22.21 -14.63
CA GLN A 155 31.15 -22.06 -15.55
C GLN A 155 30.10 -21.04 -15.07
N PHE A 156 29.84 -21.02 -13.77
CA PHE A 156 28.92 -20.04 -13.21
C PHE A 156 29.51 -18.63 -13.26
N ILE A 157 30.81 -18.47 -12.89
CA ILE A 157 31.47 -17.16 -12.95
C ILE A 157 31.44 -16.60 -14.38
N GLU A 158 31.78 -17.41 -15.38
CA GLU A 158 31.71 -17.01 -16.79
C GLU A 158 30.28 -16.59 -17.19
N SER A 159 29.29 -17.42 -16.85
CA SER A 159 27.86 -17.15 -17.10
C SER A 159 27.39 -15.85 -16.44
N TYR A 160 27.81 -15.62 -15.19
CA TYR A 160 27.46 -14.40 -14.45
C TYR A 160 28.10 -13.15 -15.07
N LEU A 161 29.38 -13.22 -15.48
CA LEU A 161 30.07 -12.10 -16.11
C LEU A 161 29.41 -11.72 -17.44
N LYS A 162 29.04 -12.72 -18.25
CA LYS A 162 28.33 -12.53 -19.50
C LYS A 162 26.97 -11.87 -19.26
N TRP A 163 26.17 -12.41 -18.34
CA TRP A 163 24.88 -11.85 -17.92
C TRP A 163 25.02 -10.39 -17.41
N ALA A 164 26.02 -10.14 -16.55
CA ALA A 164 26.27 -8.80 -16.02
C ALA A 164 26.64 -7.80 -17.13
N LYS A 165 27.38 -8.22 -18.13
CA LYS A 165 27.73 -7.41 -19.30
C LYS A 165 26.51 -7.10 -20.15
N GLU A 166 25.66 -8.10 -20.44
CA GLU A 166 24.45 -7.95 -21.24
C GLU A 166 23.44 -6.99 -20.57
N LYS A 167 23.27 -7.08 -19.25
CA LYS A 167 22.40 -6.21 -18.46
C LYS A 167 23.05 -4.85 -18.11
N GLY A 168 24.33 -4.64 -18.48
CA GLY A 168 25.06 -3.40 -18.19
C GLY A 168 25.37 -3.21 -16.71
N TYR A 169 25.61 -4.29 -15.97
CA TYR A 169 26.10 -4.28 -14.60
C TYR A 169 27.61 -4.38 -14.53
N HIS A 170 28.18 -3.90 -13.43
CA HIS A 170 29.61 -4.09 -13.17
C HIS A 170 29.95 -5.59 -13.07
N GLN A 171 30.92 -6.03 -13.87
CA GLN A 171 31.43 -7.39 -13.90
C GLN A 171 32.41 -7.59 -12.75
N SER A 172 32.12 -8.49 -11.81
CA SER A 172 32.95 -8.78 -10.65
C SER A 172 33.06 -10.30 -10.46
N GLN A 173 34.22 -10.84 -10.67
CA GLN A 173 34.51 -12.26 -10.42
C GLN A 173 34.38 -12.60 -8.94
N ASP A 174 34.89 -11.73 -8.04
CA ASP A 174 34.78 -11.91 -6.58
C ASP A 174 33.33 -12.01 -6.14
N LYS A 175 32.45 -11.16 -6.71
CA LYS A 175 31.02 -11.23 -6.42
C LYS A 175 30.39 -12.51 -6.95
N ALA A 176 30.74 -12.96 -8.13
CA ALA A 176 30.25 -14.21 -8.69
C ALA A 176 30.67 -15.41 -7.82
N ALA A 177 31.96 -15.47 -7.41
CA ALA A 177 32.46 -16.50 -6.51
C ALA A 177 31.70 -16.50 -5.16
N LYS A 178 31.48 -15.33 -4.56
CA LYS A 178 30.70 -15.22 -3.31
C LYS A 178 29.24 -15.71 -3.46
N ILE A 179 28.62 -15.43 -4.61
CA ILE A 179 27.27 -15.93 -4.89
C ILE A 179 27.29 -17.45 -5.04
N TYR A 180 28.27 -17.99 -5.71
CA TYR A 180 28.43 -19.46 -5.87
C TYR A 180 28.62 -20.16 -4.52
N MET A 181 29.50 -19.63 -3.67
CA MET A 181 29.72 -20.15 -2.32
C MET A 181 28.45 -20.09 -1.47
N LEU A 182 27.74 -18.94 -1.52
CA LEU A 182 26.47 -18.81 -0.83
C LEU A 182 25.42 -19.80 -1.34
N ALA A 183 25.37 -20.05 -2.66
CA ALA A 183 24.47 -21.03 -3.25
C ALA A 183 24.82 -22.48 -2.84
N LYS A 184 26.09 -22.78 -2.65
CA LYS A 184 26.59 -24.11 -2.23
C LYS A 184 26.32 -24.38 -0.72
N GLU A 185 26.44 -23.36 0.10
CA GLU A 185 26.22 -23.45 1.55
C GLU A 185 24.75 -23.25 1.94
N GLY A 186 23.98 -22.53 1.13
CA GLY A 186 22.58 -22.22 1.35
C GLY A 186 21.71 -23.49 1.23
N ILE A 187 20.68 -23.56 2.06
CA ILE A 187 19.73 -24.69 2.07
C ILE A 187 18.36 -24.15 1.64
N PRO A 188 18.01 -24.21 0.33
CA PRO A 188 16.65 -23.95 -0.10
C PRO A 188 15.67 -24.93 0.50
N THR A 189 14.50 -24.46 0.86
CA THR A 189 13.45 -25.31 1.50
C THR A 189 12.36 -25.74 0.51
N VAL A 190 12.35 -25.15 -0.69
CA VAL A 190 11.45 -25.51 -1.79
C VAL A 190 12.29 -26.06 -2.95
N SER A 191 11.80 -27.11 -3.60
CA SER A 191 12.53 -27.76 -4.70
C SER A 191 12.50 -26.91 -5.99
N SER A 192 13.60 -26.89 -6.71
CA SER A 192 13.69 -26.31 -8.06
C SER A 192 12.88 -27.10 -9.10
N ASP A 193 12.58 -28.38 -8.83
CA ASP A 193 11.82 -29.23 -9.76
C ASP A 193 10.31 -28.96 -9.72
N THR A 194 9.86 -28.19 -8.73
CA THR A 194 8.46 -27.78 -8.63
C THR A 194 8.16 -26.69 -9.67
N PRO A 195 7.27 -26.93 -10.66
CA PRO A 195 7.03 -25.96 -11.75
C PRO A 195 6.58 -24.58 -11.28
N SER A 196 5.83 -24.53 -10.15
CA SER A 196 5.35 -23.29 -9.55
C SER A 196 6.45 -22.42 -8.94
N THR A 197 7.57 -23.00 -8.50
CA THR A 197 8.66 -22.24 -7.84
C THR A 197 9.22 -21.16 -8.75
N LYS A 198 9.54 -21.50 -10.00
CA LYS A 198 10.02 -20.52 -10.99
C LYS A 198 8.97 -19.43 -11.24
N MET A 199 7.74 -19.84 -11.48
CA MET A 199 6.62 -18.93 -11.78
C MET A 199 6.41 -17.93 -10.63
N LEU A 200 6.41 -18.40 -9.39
CA LEU A 200 6.19 -17.53 -8.21
C LEU A 200 7.27 -16.47 -8.09
N VAL A 201 8.57 -16.83 -8.23
CA VAL A 201 9.66 -15.87 -8.13
C VAL A 201 9.61 -14.84 -9.27
N GLN A 202 9.40 -15.30 -10.51
CA GLN A 202 9.34 -14.42 -11.68
C GLN A 202 8.13 -13.47 -11.61
N GLU A 203 6.98 -13.97 -11.15
CA GLU A 203 5.77 -13.17 -10.98
C GLU A 203 5.92 -12.12 -9.88
N ALA A 204 6.56 -12.46 -8.76
CA ALA A 204 6.83 -11.50 -7.69
C ALA A 204 7.74 -10.35 -8.16
N VAL A 205 8.76 -10.65 -8.97
CA VAL A 205 9.61 -9.62 -9.60
C VAL A 205 8.80 -8.75 -10.57
N ARG A 206 7.94 -9.37 -11.40
CA ARG A 206 7.10 -8.65 -12.36
C ARG A 206 6.15 -7.67 -11.66
N VAL A 207 5.44 -8.13 -10.64
CA VAL A 207 4.49 -7.31 -9.87
C VAL A 207 5.20 -6.12 -9.20
N LEU A 208 6.38 -6.36 -8.59
CA LEU A 208 7.17 -5.28 -7.98
C LEU A 208 7.55 -4.21 -9.01
N ARG A 209 8.00 -4.61 -10.20
CA ARG A 209 8.34 -3.68 -11.27
C ARG A 209 7.15 -2.89 -11.80
N GLU A 210 5.98 -3.51 -11.90
CA GLU A 210 4.76 -2.81 -12.29
C GLU A 210 4.40 -1.72 -11.29
N ILE A 211 4.53 -2.00 -9.99
CA ILE A 211 4.29 -0.99 -8.94
C ILE A 211 5.34 0.13 -8.98
N ASP A 212 6.62 -0.19 -9.22
CA ASP A 212 7.70 0.81 -9.30
C ASP A 212 7.55 1.73 -10.54
N ASN A 213 6.81 1.31 -11.57
CA ASN A 213 6.54 2.08 -12.78
C ASN A 213 5.24 2.90 -12.70
N THR A 214 4.45 2.79 -11.63
CA THR A 214 3.18 3.51 -11.42
C THR A 214 3.39 4.79 -10.64
#